data_2dc056887c9bcd1cfa6ae703e1db8523
#
_entry.id   2dc056887c9bcd1cfa6ae703e1db8523
#
_cell.length_a   1.000
_cell.length_b   1.000
_cell.length_c   1.000
_cell.angle_alpha   90.00
_cell.angle_beta   90.00
_cell.angle_gamma   90.00
#
_symmetry.space_group_name_H-M   'P 1'
#
loop_
_entity.id
_entity.type
_entity.pdbx_description
1 polymer ?
#
loop_
_entity_poly.entity_id
_entity_poly.type
_entity_poly.pdbx_seq_one_letter_code
_entity_poly.pdbx_strand_id
1 'polypeptide(L)'
;SRFLHRFCHIGKTIDCNEVLHSKGSHIIGMGLGELSLLYFSALLLFTLICPHEFYCISIICSIIAIGFTLYSVIYQLFIIRKGCMLCMLINLIVWSSCVILYIQKGQFNKEFSLSAMLSFTAIACICLTGWLQIKALLKIKEEGKQFKVQFSNLLNPDNFQKLLFAETQIGDRKSTRLN
;
A
#
# COMPACT_ATOMS: atom_id res chain seq x y z
N SER A 1 -15.49 -2.31 7.09
CA SER A 1 -16.28 -1.52 8.03
C SER A 1 -17.06 -0.45 7.28
N ARG A 2 -18.38 -0.34 7.52
CA ARG A 2 -19.30 0.59 6.82
C ARG A 2 -18.91 2.07 6.98
N PHE A 3 -18.13 2.41 8.00
CA PHE A 3 -17.70 3.76 8.29
C PHE A 3 -16.65 4.26 7.26
N LEU A 4 -15.65 3.47 6.96
CA LEU A 4 -14.63 3.78 5.94
C LEU A 4 -15.24 3.91 4.54
N HIS A 5 -16.24 3.07 4.21
CA HIS A 5 -16.91 3.13 2.92
C HIS A 5 -17.69 4.45 2.72
N ARG A 6 -18.26 5.01 3.78
CA ARG A 6 -18.97 6.31 3.74
C ARG A 6 -18.04 7.50 3.55
N PHE A 7 -16.82 7.44 4.13
CA PHE A 7 -15.81 8.50 3.98
C PHE A 7 -15.12 8.48 2.61
N CYS A 8 -15.03 7.31 1.99
CA CYS A 8 -14.38 7.16 0.69
C CYS A 8 -15.29 7.44 -0.52
N HIS A 9 -16.61 7.57 -0.31
CA HIS A 9 -17.60 7.84 -1.35
C HIS A 9 -18.46 9.06 -0.95
N ILE A 10 -17.89 10.27 -1.03
CA ILE A 10 -18.62 11.51 -0.81
C ILE A 10 -18.79 12.22 -2.15
N GLY A 11 -19.93 11.98 -2.82
CA GLY A 11 -20.25 12.60 -4.11
C GLY A 11 -19.51 12.02 -5.32
N LYS A 12 -19.62 12.71 -6.47
CA LYS A 12 -19.00 12.30 -7.74
C LYS A 12 -17.50 12.58 -7.85
N THR A 13 -16.95 13.38 -6.95
CA THR A 13 -15.57 13.89 -7.02
C THR A 13 -14.60 13.21 -6.06
N ILE A 14 -15.08 12.42 -5.09
CA ILE A 14 -14.25 11.73 -4.12
C ILE A 14 -14.45 10.24 -4.27
N ASP A 15 -13.43 9.56 -4.82
CA ASP A 15 -13.39 8.12 -4.97
C ASP A 15 -12.00 7.59 -4.65
N CYS A 16 -11.81 7.13 -3.40
CA CYS A 16 -10.53 6.59 -2.94
C CYS A 16 -10.13 5.32 -3.70
N ASN A 17 -11.10 4.52 -4.13
CA ASN A 17 -10.82 3.24 -4.78
C ASN A 17 -10.20 3.45 -6.17
N GLU A 18 -10.74 4.38 -6.94
CA GLU A 18 -10.21 4.70 -8.27
C GLU A 18 -8.81 5.32 -8.21
N VAL A 19 -8.57 6.19 -7.20
CA VAL A 19 -7.24 6.78 -6.98
C VAL A 19 -6.22 5.72 -6.56
N LEU A 20 -6.58 4.82 -5.64
CA LEU A 20 -5.69 3.76 -5.15
C LEU A 20 -5.34 2.72 -6.22
N HIS A 21 -6.24 2.45 -7.16
CA HIS A 21 -6.01 1.49 -8.26
C HIS A 21 -5.50 2.13 -9.55
N SER A 22 -5.29 3.46 -9.57
CA SER A 22 -4.74 4.14 -10.73
C SER A 22 -3.27 3.77 -10.98
N LYS A 23 -2.84 3.81 -12.24
CA LYS A 23 -1.44 3.51 -12.61
C LYS A 23 -0.41 4.41 -11.91
N GLY A 24 -0.75 5.66 -11.63
CA GLY A 24 0.15 6.61 -10.95
C GLY A 24 0.15 6.50 -9.42
N SER A 25 -0.75 5.71 -8.83
CA SER A 25 -0.71 5.44 -7.39
C SER A 25 0.29 4.34 -7.01
N HIS A 26 0.91 3.69 -7.99
CA HIS A 26 1.92 2.66 -7.78
C HIS A 26 3.29 3.18 -8.21
N ILE A 27 4.19 3.28 -7.25
CA ILE A 27 5.60 3.64 -7.48
C ILE A 27 6.44 2.40 -7.16
N ILE A 28 7.22 1.93 -8.13
CA ILE A 28 8.10 0.73 -7.98
C ILE A 28 7.30 -0.53 -7.55
N GLY A 29 6.06 -0.67 -8.04
CA GLY A 29 5.22 -1.83 -7.71
C GLY A 29 4.58 -1.81 -6.31
N MET A 30 4.74 -0.71 -5.57
CA MET A 30 4.10 -0.47 -4.26
C MET A 30 3.10 0.68 -4.35
N GLY A 31 1.97 0.53 -3.68
CA GLY A 31 0.97 1.60 -3.57
C GLY A 31 1.49 2.77 -2.72
N LEU A 32 1.09 4.00 -3.05
CA LEU A 32 1.43 5.19 -2.27
C LEU A 32 1.06 5.07 -0.78
N GLY A 33 -0.03 4.39 -0.46
CA GLY A 33 -0.43 4.12 0.92
C GLY A 33 0.55 3.20 1.66
N GLU A 34 1.10 2.18 0.98
CA GLU A 34 2.12 1.30 1.53
C GLU A 34 3.42 2.06 1.79
N LEU A 35 3.80 2.93 0.85
CA LEU A 35 5.00 3.77 0.97
C LEU A 35 4.90 4.72 2.17
N SER A 36 3.73 5.33 2.38
CA SER A 36 3.48 6.20 3.53
C SER A 36 3.53 5.42 4.85
N LEU A 37 2.98 4.21 4.91
CA LEU A 37 3.04 3.35 6.08
C LEU A 37 4.49 2.98 6.43
N LEU A 38 5.30 2.61 5.44
CA LEU A 38 6.73 2.34 5.62
C LEU A 38 7.49 3.57 6.12
N TYR A 39 7.21 4.74 5.54
CA TYR A 39 7.80 6.00 5.95
C TYR A 39 7.54 6.32 7.43
N PHE A 40 6.26 6.29 7.84
CA PHE A 40 5.91 6.59 9.23
C PHE A 40 6.40 5.52 10.21
N SER A 41 6.39 4.24 9.83
CA SER A 41 6.92 3.16 10.69
C SER A 41 8.43 3.29 10.88
N ALA A 42 9.19 3.59 9.82
CA ALA A 42 10.62 3.80 9.90
C ALA A 42 10.98 5.03 10.77
N LEU A 43 10.28 6.15 10.58
CA LEU A 43 10.45 7.33 11.41
C LEU A 43 10.13 7.08 12.89
N LEU A 44 9.03 6.38 13.16
CA LEU A 44 8.62 6.04 14.52
C LEU A 44 9.68 5.18 15.22
N LEU A 45 10.15 4.12 14.57
CA LEU A 45 11.19 3.26 15.12
C LEU A 45 12.50 4.00 15.31
N PHE A 46 12.89 4.84 14.35
CA PHE A 46 14.10 5.65 14.48
C PHE A 46 14.02 6.61 15.65
N THR A 47 12.88 7.27 15.86
CA THR A 47 12.65 8.17 17.00
C THR A 47 12.76 7.45 18.33
N LEU A 48 12.28 6.20 18.40
CA LEU A 48 12.35 5.40 19.63
C LEU A 48 13.76 4.91 19.94
N ILE A 49 14.56 4.59 18.91
CA ILE A 49 15.90 4.03 19.07
C ILE A 49 16.97 5.13 19.23
N CYS A 50 16.88 6.20 18.43
CA CYS A 50 17.88 7.26 18.36
C CYS A 50 17.26 8.66 18.55
N PRO A 51 16.72 9.00 19.73
CA PRO A 51 16.00 10.27 19.94
C PRO A 51 16.87 11.51 19.77
N HIS A 52 18.18 11.42 20.05
CA HIS A 52 19.10 12.55 19.94
C HIS A 52 19.42 12.97 18.50
N GLU A 53 19.40 12.03 17.56
CA GLU A 53 19.74 12.26 16.15
C GLU A 53 18.51 12.45 15.25
N PHE A 54 17.32 12.38 15.85
CA PHE A 54 16.03 12.39 15.16
C PHE A 54 15.83 13.65 14.30
N TYR A 55 16.31 14.81 14.76
CA TYR A 55 15.98 16.09 14.13
C TYR A 55 16.52 16.24 12.70
N CYS A 56 17.81 15.96 12.48
CA CYS A 56 18.44 16.08 11.15
C CYS A 56 17.81 15.12 10.13
N ILE A 57 17.61 13.86 10.54
CA ILE A 57 17.01 12.84 9.67
C ILE A 57 15.56 13.20 9.34
N SER A 58 14.80 13.67 10.32
CA SER A 58 13.40 14.06 10.11
C SER A 58 13.27 15.22 9.14
N ILE A 59 14.18 16.20 9.15
CA ILE A 59 14.16 17.29 8.17
C ILE A 59 14.41 16.76 6.76
N ILE A 60 15.44 15.95 6.57
CA ILE A 60 15.77 15.38 5.26
C ILE A 60 14.59 14.55 4.72
N CYS A 61 14.06 13.65 5.55
CA CYS A 61 12.92 12.82 5.21
C CYS A 61 11.66 13.67 4.89
N SER A 62 11.44 14.76 5.64
CA SER A 62 10.32 15.66 5.41
C SER A 62 10.42 16.41 4.09
N ILE A 63 11.61 16.85 3.68
CA ILE A 63 11.82 17.50 2.38
C ILE A 63 11.50 16.52 1.25
N ILE A 64 11.96 15.28 1.34
CA ILE A 64 11.65 14.22 0.37
C ILE A 64 10.13 13.95 0.36
N ALA A 65 9.53 13.82 1.54
CA ALA A 65 8.10 13.56 1.66
C ALA A 65 7.22 14.69 1.09
N ILE A 66 7.63 15.96 1.22
CA ILE A 66 6.95 17.10 0.57
C ILE A 66 6.92 16.91 -0.94
N GLY A 67 8.03 16.51 -1.56
CA GLY A 67 8.08 16.24 -3.00
C GLY A 67 7.05 15.18 -3.43
N PHE A 68 6.98 14.08 -2.71
CA PHE A 68 6.01 13.01 -2.96
C PHE A 68 4.55 13.44 -2.71
N THR A 69 4.30 14.23 -1.65
CA THR A 69 2.96 14.72 -1.35
C THR A 69 2.48 15.72 -2.39
N LEU A 70 3.34 16.61 -2.87
CA LEU A 70 3.03 17.52 -3.97
C LEU A 70 2.71 16.76 -5.26
N TYR A 71 3.54 15.77 -5.62
CA TYR A 71 3.25 14.90 -6.75
C TYR A 71 1.88 14.23 -6.61
N SER A 72 1.58 13.67 -5.44
CA SER A 72 0.32 13.01 -5.15
C SER A 72 -0.88 13.95 -5.33
N VAL A 73 -0.79 15.18 -4.80
CA VAL A 73 -1.86 16.19 -4.93
C VAL A 73 -2.06 16.59 -6.39
N ILE A 74 -0.98 16.91 -7.11
CA ILE A 74 -1.04 17.29 -8.52
C ILE A 74 -1.65 16.16 -9.35
N TYR A 75 -1.23 14.92 -9.13
CA TYR A 75 -1.74 13.75 -9.84
C TYR A 75 -3.24 13.55 -9.63
N GLN A 76 -3.71 13.70 -8.38
CA GLN A 76 -5.14 13.57 -8.05
C GLN A 76 -5.99 14.69 -8.67
N LEU A 77 -5.53 15.93 -8.61
CA LEU A 77 -6.31 17.08 -9.07
C LEU A 77 -6.32 17.21 -10.60
N PHE A 78 -5.18 16.99 -11.26
CA PHE A 78 -5.05 17.26 -12.68
C PHE A 78 -5.23 16.05 -13.57
N ILE A 79 -4.80 14.86 -13.12
CA ILE A 79 -4.82 13.65 -13.95
C ILE A 79 -6.07 12.84 -13.68
N ILE A 80 -6.36 12.49 -12.43
CA ILE A 80 -7.51 11.66 -12.08
C ILE A 80 -8.78 12.49 -11.98
N ARG A 81 -8.64 13.77 -11.60
CA ARG A 81 -9.76 14.70 -11.29
C ARG A 81 -10.71 14.15 -10.22
N LYS A 82 -10.20 13.25 -9.39
CA LYS A 82 -10.88 12.69 -8.22
C LYS A 82 -9.97 12.77 -7.02
N GLY A 83 -10.50 13.27 -5.91
CA GLY A 83 -9.77 13.37 -4.66
C GLY A 83 -9.83 12.06 -3.85
N CYS A 84 -8.74 11.72 -3.18
CA CYS A 84 -8.71 10.68 -2.17
C CYS A 84 -8.62 11.34 -0.79
N MET A 85 -9.68 11.21 0.02
CA MET A 85 -9.74 11.81 1.36
C MET A 85 -8.61 11.31 2.26
N LEU A 86 -8.28 10.03 2.17
CA LEU A 86 -7.19 9.41 2.93
C LEU A 86 -5.83 10.01 2.54
N CYS A 87 -5.59 10.20 1.24
CA CYS A 87 -4.34 10.77 0.75
C CYS A 87 -4.19 12.24 1.18
N MET A 88 -5.29 13.02 1.16
CA MET A 88 -5.28 14.41 1.64
C MET A 88 -4.98 14.49 3.13
N LEU A 89 -5.51 13.57 3.94
CA LEU A 89 -5.26 13.50 5.37
C LEU A 89 -3.78 13.19 5.65
N ILE A 90 -3.19 12.24 4.93
CA ILE A 90 -1.76 11.92 5.03
C ILE A 90 -0.91 13.14 4.67
N ASN A 91 -1.24 13.86 3.59
CA ASN A 91 -0.53 15.07 3.19
C ASN A 91 -0.58 16.15 4.27
N LEU A 92 -1.74 16.35 4.91
CA LEU A 92 -1.89 17.29 6.03
C LEU A 92 -1.02 16.90 7.22
N ILE A 93 -0.93 15.62 7.56
CA ILE A 93 -0.06 15.13 8.65
C ILE A 93 1.42 15.38 8.32
N VAL A 94 1.85 15.10 7.10
CA VAL A 94 3.23 15.36 6.67
C VAL A 94 3.56 16.85 6.74
N TRP A 95 2.68 17.70 6.23
CA TRP A 95 2.91 19.15 6.23
C TRP A 95 2.90 19.73 7.64
N SER A 96 2.00 19.31 8.51
CA SER A 96 2.01 19.73 9.92
C SER A 96 3.26 19.27 10.65
N SER A 97 3.75 18.07 10.39
CA SER A 97 5.04 17.58 10.93
C SER A 97 6.22 18.46 10.50
N CYS A 98 6.25 18.90 9.23
CA CYS A 98 7.29 19.81 8.74
C CYS A 98 7.25 21.17 9.44
N VAL A 99 6.06 21.72 9.66
CA VAL A 99 5.89 23.00 10.39
C VAL A 99 6.39 22.87 11.84
N ILE A 100 6.04 21.79 12.53
CA ILE A 100 6.50 21.53 13.90
C ILE A 100 8.03 21.44 13.96
N LEU A 101 8.66 20.67 13.04
CA LEU A 101 10.11 20.55 12.96
C LEU A 101 10.77 21.91 12.68
N TYR A 102 10.18 22.74 11.84
CA TYR A 102 10.68 24.07 11.55
C TYR A 102 10.65 25.01 12.79
N ILE A 103 9.57 24.96 13.56
CA ILE A 103 9.44 25.75 14.80
C ILE A 103 10.50 25.30 15.83
N GLN A 104 10.77 24.02 15.93
CA GLN A 104 11.74 23.45 16.89
C GLN A 104 13.21 23.62 16.48
N LYS A 105 13.50 24.25 15.35
CA LYS A 105 14.83 24.43 14.76
C LYS A 105 15.90 24.99 15.74
N GLY A 106 15.50 25.74 16.78
CA GLY A 106 16.40 26.35 17.74
C GLY A 106 16.79 25.46 18.93
N GLN A 107 16.13 24.34 19.14
CA GLN A 107 16.26 23.54 20.35
C GLN A 107 17.14 22.28 20.20
N PHE A 108 17.46 21.89 18.97
CA PHE A 108 18.18 20.65 18.71
C PHE A 108 19.56 20.87 18.09
N ASN A 109 20.51 20.02 18.48
CA ASN A 109 21.84 19.97 17.88
C ASN A 109 21.72 19.66 16.36
N LYS A 110 22.38 20.50 15.57
CA LYS A 110 22.33 20.41 14.09
C LYS A 110 23.49 19.60 13.50
N GLU A 111 24.22 18.87 14.31
CA GLU A 111 25.35 18.10 13.80
C GLU A 111 24.83 16.95 12.92
N PHE A 112 25.24 16.99 11.67
CA PHE A 112 24.97 15.94 10.72
C PHE A 112 25.87 14.75 11.06
N SER A 113 25.27 13.69 11.57
CA SER A 113 25.96 12.46 11.92
C SER A 113 25.79 11.42 10.82
N LEU A 114 26.90 10.93 10.27
CA LEU A 114 26.89 9.81 9.31
C LEU A 114 26.32 8.55 9.94
N SER A 115 26.56 8.34 11.24
CA SER A 115 26.01 7.20 12.00
C SER A 115 24.49 7.21 12.03
N ALA A 116 23.86 8.39 12.16
CA ALA A 116 22.42 8.55 12.12
C ALA A 116 21.83 8.15 10.76
N MET A 117 22.48 8.54 9.68
CA MET A 117 22.02 8.15 8.34
C MET A 117 22.14 6.65 8.11
N LEU A 118 23.22 6.03 8.55
CA LEU A 118 23.40 4.58 8.44
C LEU A 118 22.36 3.83 9.29
N SER A 119 22.10 4.30 10.51
CA SER A 119 21.09 3.72 11.40
C SER A 119 19.68 3.84 10.81
N PHE A 120 19.32 5.01 10.27
CA PHE A 120 18.03 5.22 9.65
C PHE A 120 17.84 4.34 8.40
N THR A 121 18.86 4.26 7.53
CA THR A 121 18.82 3.38 6.36
C THR A 121 18.69 1.91 6.74
N ALA A 122 19.39 1.45 7.76
CA ALA A 122 19.26 0.09 8.27
C ALA A 122 17.84 -0.20 8.77
N ILE A 123 17.25 0.69 9.56
CA ILE A 123 15.87 0.57 10.06
C ILE A 123 14.87 0.58 8.89
N ALA A 124 15.05 1.47 7.93
CA ALA A 124 14.18 1.53 6.75
C ALA A 124 14.26 0.24 5.91
N CYS A 125 15.45 -0.34 5.74
CA CYS A 125 15.63 -1.62 5.07
C CYS A 125 14.95 -2.78 5.83
N ILE A 126 15.03 -2.80 7.16
CA ILE A 126 14.36 -3.81 7.99
C ILE A 126 12.83 -3.67 7.84
N CYS A 127 12.30 -2.46 7.90
CA CYS A 127 10.87 -2.21 7.68
C CYS A 127 10.41 -2.66 6.29
N LEU A 128 11.18 -2.34 5.26
CA LEU A 128 10.90 -2.72 3.88
C LEU A 128 10.90 -4.25 3.69
N THR A 129 11.94 -4.93 4.17
CA THR A 129 12.04 -6.40 4.07
C THR A 129 10.93 -7.08 4.86
N GLY A 130 10.62 -6.60 6.07
CA GLY A 130 9.50 -7.09 6.87
C GLY A 130 8.15 -6.92 6.15
N TRP A 131 7.93 -5.78 5.52
CA TRP A 131 6.71 -5.52 4.74
C TRP A 131 6.58 -6.45 3.53
N LEU A 132 7.68 -6.65 2.79
CA LEU A 132 7.68 -7.58 1.65
C LEU A 132 7.38 -9.02 2.07
N GLN A 133 7.90 -9.47 3.21
CA GLN A 133 7.59 -10.79 3.77
C GLN A 133 6.12 -10.89 4.17
N ILE A 134 5.56 -9.87 4.82
CA ILE A 134 4.13 -9.83 5.17
C ILE A 134 3.26 -9.92 3.92
N LYS A 135 3.59 -9.18 2.85
CA LYS A 135 2.88 -9.26 1.56
C LYS A 135 2.94 -10.66 0.96
N ALA A 136 4.10 -11.29 0.96
CA ALA A 136 4.26 -12.66 0.46
C ALA A 136 3.41 -13.66 1.26
N LEU A 137 3.41 -13.56 2.59
CA LEU A 137 2.57 -14.40 3.46
C LEU A 137 1.08 -14.19 3.24
N LEU A 138 0.63 -12.93 3.09
CA LEU A 138 -0.76 -12.62 2.80
C LEU A 138 -1.20 -13.19 1.46
N LYS A 139 -0.35 -13.10 0.43
CA LYS A 139 -0.62 -13.66 -0.89
C LYS A 139 -0.79 -15.18 -0.84
N ILE A 140 0.13 -15.89 -0.17
CA ILE A 140 0.04 -17.33 0.02
C ILE A 140 -1.26 -17.72 0.76
N LYS A 141 -1.63 -16.94 1.78
CA LYS A 141 -2.87 -17.18 2.54
C LYS A 141 -4.12 -16.98 1.68
N GLU A 142 -4.13 -15.98 0.82
CA GLU A 142 -5.25 -15.74 -0.11
C GLU A 142 -5.36 -16.84 -1.17
N GLU A 143 -4.24 -17.25 -1.75
CA GLU A 143 -4.18 -18.38 -2.70
C GLU A 143 -4.68 -19.67 -2.05
N GLY A 144 -4.26 -19.95 -0.82
CA GLY A 144 -4.74 -21.10 -0.05
C GLY A 144 -6.23 -21.04 0.26
N LYS A 145 -6.78 -19.85 0.50
CA LYS A 145 -8.22 -19.66 0.70
C LYS A 145 -9.01 -19.90 -0.58
N GLN A 146 -8.52 -19.37 -1.70
CA GLN A 146 -9.15 -19.58 -3.02
C GLN A 146 -9.13 -21.07 -3.40
N PHE A 147 -8.00 -21.76 -3.16
CA PHE A 147 -7.90 -23.19 -3.41
C PHE A 147 -8.93 -24.00 -2.58
N LYS A 148 -9.09 -23.67 -1.29
CA LYS A 148 -10.11 -24.30 -0.44
C LYS A 148 -11.53 -24.09 -0.96
N VAL A 149 -11.85 -22.87 -1.44
CA VAL A 149 -13.17 -22.58 -2.01
C VAL A 149 -13.39 -23.35 -3.32
N GLN A 150 -12.39 -23.40 -4.19
CA GLN A 150 -12.46 -24.17 -5.43
C GLN A 150 -12.62 -25.67 -5.15
N PHE A 151 -11.86 -26.20 -4.21
CA PHE A 151 -11.94 -27.63 -3.82
C PHE A 151 -13.30 -27.95 -3.19
N SER A 152 -13.84 -27.07 -2.34
CA SER A 152 -15.20 -27.22 -1.79
C SER A 152 -16.28 -27.21 -2.87
N ASN A 153 -16.11 -26.36 -3.90
CA ASN A 153 -17.05 -26.31 -5.01
C ASN A 153 -16.97 -27.56 -5.90
N LEU A 154 -15.80 -28.16 -6.05
CA LEU A 154 -15.62 -29.43 -6.78
C LEU A 154 -16.21 -30.62 -6.03
N LEU A 155 -16.16 -30.63 -4.70
CA LEU A 155 -16.73 -31.66 -3.85
C LEU A 155 -18.25 -31.57 -3.70
N ASN A 156 -18.89 -30.49 -4.17
CA ASN A 156 -20.34 -30.39 -4.19
C ASN A 156 -20.90 -31.38 -5.21
N PRO A 157 -21.76 -32.35 -4.82
CA PRO A 157 -22.23 -33.44 -5.68
C PRO A 157 -22.90 -32.91 -6.96
N ASP A 158 -23.61 -31.79 -6.90
CA ASP A 158 -24.29 -31.20 -8.07
C ASP A 158 -23.28 -30.65 -9.10
N ASN A 159 -22.18 -30.10 -8.67
CA ASN A 159 -21.13 -29.59 -9.57
C ASN A 159 -20.28 -30.72 -10.12
N PHE A 160 -20.02 -31.77 -9.34
CA PHE A 160 -19.30 -32.95 -9.76
C PHE A 160 -20.07 -33.70 -10.86
N GLN A 161 -21.37 -33.89 -10.70
CA GLN A 161 -22.20 -34.47 -11.75
C GLN A 161 -22.18 -33.65 -13.04
N LYS A 162 -22.31 -32.32 -12.95
CA LYS A 162 -22.25 -31.46 -14.15
C LYS A 162 -20.93 -31.58 -14.90
N LEU A 163 -19.81 -31.71 -14.20
CA LEU A 163 -18.48 -31.88 -14.79
C LEU A 163 -18.38 -33.25 -15.49
N LEU A 164 -18.85 -34.33 -14.88
CA LEU A 164 -18.86 -35.68 -15.46
C LEU A 164 -19.71 -35.72 -16.74
N PHE A 165 -20.89 -35.08 -16.72
CA PHE A 165 -21.77 -35.07 -17.94
C PHE A 165 -21.20 -34.14 -19.01
N ALA A 166 -20.48 -33.07 -18.68
CA ALA A 166 -19.81 -32.21 -19.67
C ALA A 166 -18.66 -32.95 -20.38
N GLU A 167 -17.93 -33.79 -19.67
CA GLU A 167 -16.82 -34.55 -20.22
C GLU A 167 -17.28 -35.70 -21.10
N THR A 168 -18.39 -36.38 -20.76
CA THR A 168 -19.05 -37.38 -21.62
C THR A 168 -19.56 -36.79 -22.90
N GLN A 169 -20.11 -35.58 -22.92
CA GLN A 169 -20.57 -34.92 -24.16
C GLN A 169 -19.40 -34.51 -25.08
N ILE A 170 -18.22 -34.21 -24.55
CA ILE A 170 -17.04 -33.92 -25.36
C ILE A 170 -16.47 -35.17 -25.98
N GLY A 171 -16.52 -36.30 -25.28
CA GLY A 171 -16.15 -37.63 -25.79
C GLY A 171 -17.02 -38.07 -26.98
N ASP A 172 -18.32 -37.92 -26.86
CA ASP A 172 -19.28 -38.28 -27.90
C ASP A 172 -19.15 -37.45 -29.20
N ARG A 173 -18.85 -36.15 -29.06
CA ARG A 173 -18.58 -35.26 -30.22
C ARG A 173 -17.29 -35.60 -30.96
N LYS A 174 -16.29 -36.20 -30.30
CA LYS A 174 -15.07 -36.65 -30.97
C LYS A 174 -15.28 -37.96 -31.72
N SER A 175 -16.11 -38.86 -31.20
CA SER A 175 -16.40 -40.14 -31.83
C SER A 175 -17.26 -40.00 -33.11
N THR A 176 -18.17 -39.01 -33.14
CA THR A 176 -19.02 -38.71 -34.30
C THR A 176 -18.29 -38.02 -35.46
N ARG A 177 -17.09 -37.53 -35.27
CA ARG A 177 -16.24 -36.94 -36.34
C ARG A 177 -15.26 -37.93 -36.97
N LEU A 178 -15.18 -39.14 -36.48
CA LEU A 178 -14.27 -40.19 -36.96
C LEU A 178 -14.98 -41.30 -37.72
N ASN A 179 -16.31 -41.22 -37.93
CA ASN A 179 -17.13 -42.04 -38.84
C ASN A 179 -17.68 -41.15 -39.97
#